data_234f3f5b95ea739f5d7280b422b26aaa
#
_entry.id   234f3f5b95ea739f5d7280b422b26aaa
#
_cell.length_a   1.000
_cell.length_b   1.000
_cell.length_c   1.000
_cell.angle_alpha   90.00
_cell.angle_beta   90.00
_cell.angle_gamma   90.00
#
_symmetry.space_group_name_H-M   'P 1'
#
loop_
_entity.id
_entity.type
_entity.pdbx_description
1 polymer ?
#
loop_
_entity_poly.entity_id
_entity_poly.type
_entity_poly.pdbx_seq_one_letter_code
_entity_poly.pdbx_strand_id
1 'polypeptide(L)'
;VIAKTEFAYHRLQQQFAARQVEKRYVAVVGCQDKAAADRMAQEGTISLPLMPDYMDRPRQIVSHEHGKEAVTEYRVLARIDDTHLRLALWPKTGRTHQLRVHCAHSEGLHAPIVGDPLYGNEPAQRLMLHAESISFEHPLTGKKICLEEMISI
;
A
#
# COMPACT_ATOMS: atom_id res chain seq x y z
N VAL A 1 8.00 -12.83 7.19
CA VAL A 1 8.29 -14.24 6.84
C VAL A 1 9.66 -14.63 7.35
N ILE A 2 9.72 -15.73 8.09
CA ILE A 2 10.96 -16.23 8.68
C ILE A 2 11.34 -17.54 7.99
N ALA A 3 12.53 -17.58 7.42
CA ALA A 3 13.07 -18.78 6.80
C ALA A 3 13.89 -19.58 7.82
N LYS A 4 13.64 -20.89 7.91
CA LYS A 4 14.29 -21.79 8.89
C LYS A 4 15.59 -22.41 8.38
N THR A 5 15.84 -22.35 7.08
CA THR A 5 17.05 -22.89 6.46
C THR A 5 17.66 -21.88 5.52
N GLU A 6 18.97 -22.00 5.25
CA GLU A 6 19.65 -21.13 4.29
C GLU A 6 19.06 -21.27 2.89
N PHE A 7 18.72 -22.50 2.47
CA PHE A 7 18.08 -22.75 1.18
C PHE A 7 16.72 -22.02 1.08
N ALA A 8 15.88 -22.12 2.12
CA ALA A 8 14.58 -21.43 2.15
C ALA A 8 14.75 -19.92 2.14
N TYR A 9 15.75 -19.39 2.86
CA TYR A 9 16.06 -17.97 2.89
C TYR A 9 16.40 -17.45 1.48
N HIS A 10 17.25 -18.13 0.74
CA HIS A 10 17.61 -17.73 -0.63
C HIS A 10 16.43 -17.80 -1.59
N ARG A 11 15.59 -18.83 -1.47
CA ARG A 11 14.38 -18.96 -2.30
C ARG A 11 13.40 -17.82 -2.04
N LEU A 12 13.18 -17.46 -0.79
CA LEU A 12 12.31 -16.34 -0.43
C LEU A 12 12.87 -15.01 -0.92
N GLN A 13 14.18 -14.78 -0.79
CA GLN A 13 14.81 -13.58 -1.34
C GLN A 13 14.58 -13.46 -2.85
N GLN A 14 14.72 -14.56 -3.59
CA GLN A 14 14.50 -14.58 -5.02
C GLN A 14 13.05 -14.24 -5.37
N GLN A 15 12.07 -14.74 -4.61
CA GLN A 15 10.66 -14.44 -4.83
C GLN A 15 10.36 -12.95 -4.61
N PHE A 16 10.90 -12.36 -3.54
CA PHE A 16 10.75 -10.92 -3.29
C PHE A 16 11.40 -10.09 -4.41
N ALA A 17 12.60 -10.45 -4.83
CA ALA A 17 13.30 -9.75 -5.91
C ALA A 17 12.58 -9.87 -7.25
N ALA A 18 11.98 -11.03 -7.54
CA ALA A 18 11.21 -11.28 -8.76
C ALA A 18 9.76 -10.79 -8.67
N ARG A 19 9.36 -10.15 -7.57
CA ARG A 19 7.99 -9.68 -7.32
C ARG A 19 6.95 -10.81 -7.38
N GLN A 20 7.34 -12.02 -6.97
CA GLN A 20 6.47 -13.20 -6.90
C GLN A 20 5.68 -13.25 -5.59
N VAL A 21 5.97 -12.38 -4.65
CA VAL A 21 5.25 -12.24 -3.40
C VAL A 21 4.15 -11.20 -3.57
N GLU A 22 2.90 -11.64 -3.40
CA GLU A 22 1.74 -10.74 -3.45
C GLU A 22 1.36 -10.31 -2.04
N LYS A 23 1.13 -9.02 -1.85
CA LYS A 23 0.69 -8.44 -0.58
C LYS A 23 -0.62 -7.72 -0.81
N ARG A 24 -1.53 -7.89 0.13
CA ARG A 24 -2.79 -7.16 0.14
C ARG A 24 -2.91 -6.39 1.44
N TYR A 25 -3.24 -5.12 1.32
CA TYR A 25 -3.49 -4.24 2.46
C TYR A 25 -4.93 -3.75 2.41
N VAL A 26 -5.46 -3.43 3.57
CA VAL A 26 -6.75 -2.74 3.70
C VAL A 26 -6.49 -1.41 4.38
N ALA A 27 -7.09 -0.35 3.87
CA ALA A 27 -6.94 0.99 4.41
C ALA A 27 -8.27 1.72 4.45
N VAL A 28 -8.39 2.65 5.38
CA VAL A 28 -9.47 3.64 5.37
C VAL A 28 -8.87 4.97 4.95
N VAL A 29 -9.43 5.55 3.90
CA VAL A 29 -8.97 6.84 3.37
C VAL A 29 -10.07 7.89 3.52
N GLY A 30 -9.65 9.15 3.66
CA GLY A 30 -10.55 10.30 3.75
C GLY A 30 -10.45 11.18 2.52
N CYS A 31 -11.55 11.30 1.78
CA CYS A 31 -11.65 12.22 0.65
C CYS A 31 -11.91 13.64 1.15
N GLN A 32 -11.60 14.64 0.31
CA GLN A 32 -11.79 16.04 0.69
C GLN A 32 -13.25 16.40 0.95
N ASP A 33 -14.15 15.84 0.16
CA ASP A 33 -15.59 16.07 0.26
C ASP A 33 -16.36 14.90 -0.36
N LYS A 34 -17.68 14.95 -0.28
CA LYS A 34 -18.56 13.93 -0.84
C LYS A 34 -18.39 13.81 -2.36
N ALA A 35 -18.22 14.91 -3.06
CA ALA A 35 -18.04 14.91 -4.51
C ALA A 35 -16.75 14.17 -4.91
N ALA A 36 -15.66 14.35 -4.16
CA ALA A 36 -14.42 13.63 -4.40
C ALA A 36 -14.60 12.12 -4.20
N ALA A 37 -15.30 11.72 -3.15
CA ALA A 37 -15.62 10.31 -2.90
C ALA A 37 -16.50 9.72 -4.00
N ASP A 38 -17.49 10.47 -4.47
CA ASP A 38 -18.38 10.04 -5.56
C ASP A 38 -17.64 9.83 -6.88
N ARG A 39 -16.59 10.62 -7.12
CA ARG A 39 -15.81 10.57 -8.36
C ARG A 39 -14.74 9.48 -8.37
N MET A 40 -14.39 8.91 -7.24
CA MET A 40 -13.33 7.92 -7.19
C MET A 40 -13.72 6.66 -7.97
N ALA A 41 -12.87 6.22 -8.91
CA ALA A 41 -13.08 4.98 -9.63
C ALA A 41 -13.07 3.79 -8.66
N GLN A 42 -13.87 2.77 -8.96
CA GLN A 42 -14.00 1.59 -8.10
C GLN A 42 -12.70 0.78 -8.03
N GLU A 43 -11.87 0.85 -9.06
CA GLU A 43 -10.56 0.21 -9.10
C GLU A 43 -9.64 0.96 -10.05
N GLY A 44 -8.35 0.78 -9.87
CA GLY A 44 -7.36 1.42 -10.73
C GLY A 44 -5.93 1.12 -10.31
N THR A 45 -5.03 1.75 -11.03
CA THR A 45 -3.58 1.62 -10.80
C THR A 45 -2.98 3.00 -10.60
N ILE A 46 -2.17 3.12 -9.55
CA ILE A 46 -1.41 4.34 -9.24
C ILE A 46 0.05 4.07 -9.58
N SER A 47 0.61 4.84 -10.52
CA SER A 47 2.01 4.73 -10.91
C SER A 47 2.66 6.10 -10.72
N LEU A 48 3.30 6.28 -9.57
CA LEU A 48 3.96 7.54 -9.19
C LEU A 48 5.33 7.20 -8.59
N PRO A 49 6.43 7.62 -9.25
CA PRO A 49 7.77 7.33 -8.76
C PRO A 49 8.08 8.08 -7.47
N LEU A 50 8.77 7.40 -6.56
CA LEU A 50 9.02 7.89 -5.22
C LEU A 50 10.51 8.00 -4.92
N MET A 51 10.86 8.98 -4.10
CA MET A 51 12.20 9.14 -3.56
C MET A 51 12.14 9.74 -2.15
N PRO A 52 13.21 9.56 -1.33
CA PRO A 52 13.25 10.25 -0.05
C PRO A 52 13.25 11.77 -0.22
N ASP A 53 12.55 12.47 0.66
CA ASP A 53 12.71 13.91 0.80
C ASP A 53 13.92 14.15 1.71
N TYR A 54 15.07 14.44 1.12
CA TYR A 54 16.32 14.59 1.87
C TYR A 54 16.31 15.80 2.81
N MET A 55 15.39 16.73 2.60
CA MET A 55 15.24 17.92 3.45
C MET A 55 14.23 17.70 4.59
N ASP A 56 13.44 16.63 4.54
CA ASP A 56 12.39 16.38 5.53
C ASP A 56 12.20 14.87 5.75
N ARG A 57 13.26 14.20 6.23
CA ARG A 57 13.19 12.75 6.51
C ARG A 57 12.29 12.50 7.72
N PRO A 58 11.54 11.39 7.78
CA PRO A 58 11.56 10.23 6.87
C PRO A 58 10.59 10.33 5.69
N ARG A 59 10.11 11.51 5.36
CA ARG A 59 9.10 11.74 4.31
C ARG A 59 9.61 11.30 2.94
N GLN A 60 8.70 10.71 2.16
CA GLN A 60 8.91 10.39 0.75
C GLN A 60 8.14 11.40 -0.10
N ILE A 61 8.64 11.67 -1.31
CA ILE A 61 7.99 12.57 -2.26
C ILE A 61 7.87 11.90 -3.63
N VAL A 62 6.89 12.36 -4.42
CA VAL A 62 6.77 11.99 -5.82
C VAL A 62 7.76 12.81 -6.63
N SER A 63 8.57 12.15 -7.44
CA SER A 63 9.47 12.80 -8.37
C SER A 63 9.50 12.02 -9.68
N HIS A 64 8.93 12.60 -10.73
CA HIS A 64 8.92 11.97 -12.05
C HIS A 64 10.30 11.94 -12.69
N GLU A 65 11.20 12.82 -12.26
CA GLU A 65 12.54 12.94 -12.81
C GLU A 65 13.55 12.01 -12.11
N HIS A 66 13.47 11.91 -10.77
CA HIS A 66 14.48 11.20 -9.96
C HIS A 66 13.94 10.08 -9.10
N GLY A 67 12.63 9.91 -9.05
CA GLY A 67 12.00 8.87 -8.24
C GLY A 67 12.19 7.47 -8.81
N LYS A 68 12.12 6.48 -7.94
CA LYS A 68 12.12 5.07 -8.34
C LYS A 68 10.69 4.64 -8.64
N GLU A 69 10.53 3.80 -9.66
CA GLU A 69 9.24 3.26 -10.04
C GLU A 69 8.49 2.69 -8.84
N ALA A 70 7.24 3.10 -8.70
CA ALA A 70 6.36 2.59 -7.66
C ALA A 70 4.94 2.47 -8.22
N VAL A 71 4.38 1.27 -8.11
CA VAL A 71 3.07 0.94 -8.67
C VAL A 71 2.20 0.29 -7.61
N THR A 72 0.99 0.78 -7.45
CA THR A 72 -0.02 0.26 -6.55
C THR A 72 -1.33 0.06 -7.29
N GLU A 73 -1.94 -1.11 -7.16
CA GLU A 73 -3.31 -1.33 -7.59
C GLU A 73 -4.26 -1.15 -6.42
N TYR A 74 -5.47 -0.65 -6.66
CA TYR A 74 -6.46 -0.47 -5.61
C TYR A 74 -7.86 -0.89 -6.07
N ARG A 75 -8.70 -1.20 -5.09
CA ARG A 75 -10.13 -1.42 -5.29
C ARG A 75 -10.90 -0.86 -4.10
N VAL A 76 -11.98 -0.16 -4.37
CA VAL A 76 -12.90 0.30 -3.32
C VAL A 76 -13.73 -0.88 -2.84
N LEU A 77 -13.62 -1.20 -1.54
CA LEU A 77 -14.36 -2.31 -0.93
C LEU A 77 -15.70 -1.86 -0.40
N ALA A 78 -15.76 -0.69 0.22
CA ALA A 78 -16.97 -0.16 0.84
C ALA A 78 -16.87 1.34 1.01
N ARG A 79 -18.02 1.99 0.98
CA ARG A 79 -18.15 3.39 1.38
C ARG A 79 -18.63 3.43 2.83
N ILE A 80 -17.81 4.03 3.71
CA ILE A 80 -18.09 4.07 5.14
C ILE A 80 -19.08 5.20 5.44
N ASP A 81 -18.81 6.37 4.87
CA ASP A 81 -19.69 7.56 5.00
C ASP A 81 -19.47 8.47 3.78
N ASP A 82 -19.94 9.72 3.85
CA ASP A 82 -19.88 10.65 2.71
C ASP A 82 -18.47 10.93 2.20
N THR A 83 -17.45 10.78 3.05
CA THR A 83 -16.04 11.12 2.70
C THR A 83 -15.05 10.00 2.93
N HIS A 84 -15.42 8.91 3.60
CA HIS A 84 -14.51 7.83 3.95
C HIS A 84 -14.80 6.57 3.16
N LEU A 85 -13.74 5.97 2.63
CA LEU A 85 -13.78 4.74 1.85
C LEU A 85 -12.83 3.71 2.45
N ARG A 86 -13.25 2.44 2.40
CA ARG A 86 -12.36 1.31 2.68
C ARG A 86 -11.84 0.77 1.37
N LEU A 87 -10.50 0.65 1.27
CA LEU A 87 -9.83 0.21 0.06
C LEU A 87 -9.03 -1.06 0.31
N ALA A 88 -8.98 -1.92 -0.71
CA ALA A 88 -7.94 -2.92 -0.83
C ALA A 88 -6.80 -2.33 -1.68
N LEU A 89 -5.56 -2.59 -1.28
CA LEU A 89 -4.37 -2.07 -1.92
C LEU A 89 -3.38 -3.21 -2.18
N TRP A 90 -2.88 -3.29 -3.40
CA TRP A 90 -1.87 -4.27 -3.79
C TRP A 90 -0.63 -3.54 -4.30
N PRO A 91 0.41 -3.37 -3.45
CA PRO A 91 1.65 -2.78 -3.93
C PRO A 91 2.38 -3.76 -4.83
N LYS A 92 2.65 -3.36 -6.07
CA LYS A 92 3.42 -4.15 -7.03
C LYS A 92 4.92 -3.94 -6.86
N THR A 93 5.30 -2.86 -6.22
CA THR A 93 6.66 -2.52 -5.79
C THR A 93 6.63 -2.31 -4.28
N GLY A 94 7.80 -2.22 -3.63
CA GLY A 94 7.88 -2.11 -2.18
C GLY A 94 8.62 -0.87 -1.70
N ARG A 95 8.35 0.31 -2.27
CA ARG A 95 9.03 1.54 -1.84
C ARG A 95 8.54 1.99 -0.47
N THR A 96 9.42 2.63 0.27
CA THR A 96 9.10 3.18 1.60
C THR A 96 7.89 4.11 1.52
N HIS A 97 6.94 3.95 2.43
CA HIS A 97 5.70 4.73 2.51
C HIS A 97 4.86 4.73 1.23
N GLN A 98 5.08 3.76 0.33
CA GLN A 98 4.46 3.76 -1.00
C GLN A 98 2.94 3.93 -0.95
N LEU A 99 2.24 3.10 -0.19
CA LEU A 99 0.77 3.14 -0.10
C LEU A 99 0.29 4.46 0.48
N ARG A 100 0.99 4.99 1.47
CA ARG A 100 0.64 6.23 2.15
C ARG A 100 0.74 7.42 1.20
N VAL A 101 1.83 7.51 0.44
CA VAL A 101 2.03 8.60 -0.53
C VAL A 101 1.08 8.45 -1.72
N HIS A 102 0.92 7.23 -2.25
CA HIS A 102 0.03 6.99 -3.39
C HIS A 102 -1.42 7.34 -3.07
N CYS A 103 -1.88 7.09 -1.85
CA CYS A 103 -3.22 7.50 -1.43
C CYS A 103 -3.34 9.01 -1.24
N ALA A 104 -2.33 9.65 -0.67
CA ALA A 104 -2.40 11.07 -0.29
C ALA A 104 -2.16 12.04 -1.43
N HIS A 105 -1.22 11.72 -2.33
CA HIS A 105 -0.77 12.65 -3.37
C HIS A 105 -1.87 13.01 -4.36
N SER A 106 -1.88 14.27 -4.80
CA SER A 106 -2.91 14.77 -5.71
C SER A 106 -2.94 14.06 -7.07
N GLU A 107 -1.82 13.52 -7.53
CA GLU A 107 -1.75 12.71 -8.75
C GLU A 107 -2.11 11.24 -8.50
N GLY A 108 -2.22 10.82 -7.25
CA GLY A 108 -2.74 9.51 -6.86
C GLY A 108 -4.22 9.59 -6.54
N LEU A 109 -4.63 9.02 -5.41
CA LEU A 109 -6.05 9.04 -5.00
C LEU A 109 -6.50 10.37 -4.43
N HIS A 110 -5.58 11.21 -3.98
CA HIS A 110 -5.88 12.47 -3.28
C HIS A 110 -6.82 12.25 -2.10
N ALA A 111 -6.66 11.12 -1.44
CA ALA A 111 -7.43 10.71 -0.27
C ALA A 111 -6.46 10.07 0.73
N PRO A 112 -5.87 10.85 1.65
CA PRO A 112 -4.91 10.30 2.60
C PRO A 112 -5.51 9.23 3.49
N ILE A 113 -4.67 8.29 3.92
CA ILE A 113 -5.08 7.28 4.89
C ILE A 113 -5.37 7.97 6.23
N VAL A 114 -6.50 7.62 6.83
CA VAL A 114 -6.89 8.16 8.13
C VAL A 114 -5.84 7.80 9.19
N GLY A 115 -5.45 8.77 9.99
CA GLY A 115 -4.43 8.58 11.03
C GLY A 115 -3.00 8.67 10.55
N ASP A 116 -2.76 9.07 9.29
CA ASP A 116 -1.41 9.24 8.77
C ASP A 116 -0.80 10.56 9.28
N PRO A 117 0.24 10.51 10.13
CA PRO A 117 0.82 11.73 10.71
C PRO A 117 1.73 12.50 9.75
N LEU A 118 2.17 11.89 8.64
CA LEU A 118 3.07 12.54 7.68
C LEU A 118 2.35 13.09 6.45
N TYR A 119 1.42 12.33 5.91
CA TYR A 119 0.78 12.63 4.61
C TYR A 119 -0.70 12.96 4.75
N GLY A 120 -1.28 12.69 5.90
CA GLY A 120 -2.70 12.89 6.16
C GLY A 120 -3.00 14.19 6.90
N ASN A 121 -4.28 14.43 7.08
CA ASN A 121 -4.80 15.60 7.80
C ASN A 121 -5.93 15.23 8.78
N GLU A 122 -6.21 13.94 8.94
CA GLU A 122 -7.24 13.45 9.84
C GLU A 122 -6.60 12.56 10.91
N PRO A 123 -6.55 13.02 12.17
CA PRO A 123 -5.95 12.25 13.25
C PRO A 123 -6.79 11.05 13.64
N ALA A 124 -6.13 9.99 14.09
CA ALA A 124 -6.74 8.81 14.68
C ALA A 124 -5.76 8.19 15.67
N GLN A 125 -6.23 7.21 16.44
CA GLN A 125 -5.36 6.54 17.42
C GLN A 125 -4.20 5.77 16.77
N ARG A 126 -4.38 5.37 15.50
CA ARG A 126 -3.36 4.69 14.71
C ARG A 126 -3.55 4.96 13.22
N LEU A 127 -2.53 4.65 12.44
CA LEU A 127 -2.64 4.64 10.99
C LEU A 127 -3.62 3.54 10.56
N MET A 128 -4.66 3.89 9.83
CA MET A 128 -5.70 2.96 9.39
C MET A 128 -5.27 2.22 8.12
N LEU A 129 -4.12 1.55 8.20
CA LEU A 129 -3.53 0.73 7.16
C LEU A 129 -3.11 -0.59 7.76
N HIS A 130 -3.58 -1.69 7.18
CA HIS A 130 -3.32 -3.01 7.71
C HIS A 130 -2.94 -4.01 6.62
N ALA A 131 -1.87 -4.75 6.85
CA ALA A 131 -1.48 -5.86 5.99
C ALA A 131 -2.45 -7.02 6.23
N GLU A 132 -3.30 -7.31 5.25
CA GLU A 132 -4.33 -8.35 5.37
C GLU A 132 -3.82 -9.71 4.95
N SER A 133 -3.07 -9.77 3.85
CA SER A 133 -2.55 -11.05 3.36
C SER A 133 -1.19 -10.88 2.71
N ILE A 134 -0.43 -11.96 2.72
CA ILE A 134 0.79 -12.12 1.95
C ILE A 134 0.76 -13.49 1.29
N SER A 135 1.05 -13.56 0.00
CA SER A 135 1.05 -14.80 -0.77
C SER A 135 2.40 -15.01 -1.42
N PHE A 136 2.98 -16.19 -1.26
CA PHE A 136 4.29 -16.54 -1.82
C PHE A 136 4.38 -18.05 -2.03
N GLU A 137 5.37 -18.48 -2.81
CA GLU A 137 5.64 -19.88 -3.05
C GLU A 137 6.48 -20.46 -1.92
N HIS A 138 6.09 -21.61 -1.37
CA HIS A 138 6.87 -22.27 -0.32
C HIS A 138 8.25 -22.65 -0.89
N PRO A 139 9.37 -22.26 -0.23
CA PRO A 139 10.69 -22.41 -0.82
C PRO A 139 11.17 -23.86 -1.00
N LEU A 140 10.57 -24.83 -0.31
CA LEU A 140 10.94 -26.24 -0.41
C LEU A 140 9.99 -27.06 -1.26
N THR A 141 8.67 -26.78 -1.19
CA THR A 141 7.63 -27.59 -1.84
C THR A 141 7.09 -26.99 -3.12
N GLY A 142 7.33 -25.72 -3.38
CA GLY A 142 6.78 -24.99 -4.52
C GLY A 142 5.29 -24.67 -4.42
N LYS A 143 4.64 -25.02 -3.31
CA LYS A 143 3.21 -24.71 -3.12
C LYS A 143 3.01 -23.25 -2.80
N LYS A 144 1.94 -22.67 -3.36
CA LYS A 144 1.55 -21.30 -3.02
C LYS A 144 1.03 -21.25 -1.58
N ILE A 145 1.60 -20.34 -0.80
CA ILE A 145 1.18 -20.08 0.59
C ILE A 145 0.50 -18.73 0.62
N CYS A 146 -0.68 -18.68 1.25
CA CYS A 146 -1.40 -17.44 1.48
C CYS A 146 -1.64 -17.28 2.98
N LEU A 147 -1.07 -16.24 3.57
CA LEU A 147 -1.25 -15.90 4.98
C LEU A 147 -2.22 -14.73 5.05
N GLU A 148 -3.31 -14.91 5.79
CA GLU A 148 -4.33 -13.89 5.91
C GLU A 148 -4.57 -13.54 7.37
N GLU A 149 -4.84 -12.27 7.62
CA GLU A 149 -5.26 -11.78 8.92
C GLU A 149 -6.49 -10.89 8.73
N MET A 150 -7.61 -11.29 9.32
CA MET A 150 -8.84 -10.52 9.24
C MET A 150 -8.88 -9.53 10.39
N ILE A 151 -8.81 -8.24 10.06
CA ILE A 151 -8.96 -7.15 11.01
C ILE A 151 -10.08 -6.24 10.55
N SER A 152 -10.86 -5.78 11.52
CA SER A 152 -11.86 -4.74 11.30
C SER A 152 -11.20 -3.36 11.48
N ILE A 153 -11.12 -2.62 10.41
CA ILE A 153 -10.68 -1.22 10.41
C ILE A 153 -11.68 -0.34 9.68
#